data_3cc073a47b0fdb6986de76b74bf5fc3d
#
_entry.id   3cc073a47b0fdb6986de76b74bf5fc3d
#
_cell.length_a   1.000
_cell.length_b   1.000
_cell.length_c   1.000
_cell.angle_alpha   90.00
_cell.angle_beta   90.00
_cell.angle_gamma   90.00
#
_symmetry.space_group_name_H-M   'P 1'
#
loop_
_entity.id
_entity.type
_entity.pdbx_description
1 polymer ?
#
loop_
_entity_poly.entity_id
_entity_poly.type
_entity_poly.pdbx_seq_one_letter_code
_entity_poly.pdbx_strand_id
1 'polypeptide(L)'
;MQEKNVKKLTRRDLALLKKVGRYYLQFKRIVDLERLLKQMSGNVEYDADKESLAHAINGLHYYISYVITKTALKAAEMAWREKFTEREFSNDFGGETYGELDIPRTIVTYPYRVYSFYTIERGTDAPEFAVLGALLREIYTGVKGLKEQLEGYYKDTDALRIFDLKNFDKYLRQLKDYSEKFRKGKIRAPSRRDPMWLRRAFHAYETLNSIVEKRVTVGKRIKKAKGETDKEILTMLRWKLYEVYVFYLIVRYLRREGYRVRRVKRGEHDYSSYMAEKGKEKLFLTFNVPHHFSSLEGVGDLEKEIEKFKGRPDISLINGKRIIFECKYSSLPSYITQGRFKVMAYMYEYEPDVVVLVYPGLETKARPDTSDDEAIIDLDSRIKGNKRYIDFRFRTKGGAIKKVYVAILDPELEPEGEEKDNVNFQVIKSILDEVLKPHQS
;
A
#
# COMPACT_ATOMS: atom_id res chain seq x y z
N MET A 1 19.28 -35.55 9.29
CA MET A 1 19.00 -34.11 9.46
C MET A 1 17.91 -33.72 8.48
N GLN A 2 16.65 -33.59 8.96
CA GLN A 2 15.55 -33.16 8.11
C GLN A 2 15.76 -31.66 7.85
N GLU A 3 15.94 -31.27 6.59
CA GLU A 3 15.85 -29.89 6.15
C GLU A 3 14.47 -29.35 6.56
N LYS A 4 14.43 -28.46 7.55
CA LYS A 4 13.22 -27.74 7.93
C LYS A 4 12.83 -26.87 6.73
N ASN A 5 11.86 -27.36 5.95
CA ASN A 5 11.23 -26.58 4.88
C ASN A 5 10.64 -25.30 5.47
N VAL A 6 11.38 -24.20 5.39
CA VAL A 6 10.82 -22.86 5.61
C VAL A 6 9.74 -22.69 4.55
N LYS A 7 8.48 -22.60 4.94
CA LYS A 7 7.36 -22.39 4.00
C LYS A 7 7.64 -21.12 3.21
N LYS A 8 8.01 -21.28 1.94
CA LYS A 8 8.17 -20.17 1.00
C LYS A 8 6.87 -19.38 0.91
N LEU A 9 6.98 -18.08 0.66
CA LEU A 9 5.83 -17.24 0.34
C LEU A 9 5.09 -17.82 -0.86
N THR A 10 3.77 -17.92 -0.75
CA THR A 10 2.93 -18.32 -1.88
C THR A 10 2.90 -17.22 -2.94
N ARG A 11 2.42 -17.54 -4.15
CA ARG A 11 2.21 -16.51 -5.20
C ARG A 11 1.30 -15.40 -4.70
N ARG A 12 0.25 -15.75 -3.96
CA ARG A 12 -0.69 -14.82 -3.34
C ARG A 12 -0.02 -13.90 -2.32
N ASP A 13 0.87 -14.41 -1.48
CA ASP A 13 1.64 -13.61 -0.54
C ASP A 13 2.56 -12.60 -1.26
N LEU A 14 3.24 -13.05 -2.30
CA LEU A 14 4.10 -12.16 -3.11
C LEU A 14 3.28 -11.08 -3.83
N ALA A 15 2.10 -11.44 -4.35
CA ALA A 15 1.18 -10.48 -4.93
C ALA A 15 0.74 -9.45 -3.89
N LEU A 16 0.33 -9.89 -2.69
CA LEU A 16 -0.05 -9.00 -1.58
C LEU A 16 1.07 -8.03 -1.22
N LEU A 17 2.30 -8.51 -1.03
CA LEU A 17 3.47 -7.68 -0.73
C LEU A 17 3.71 -6.63 -1.83
N LYS A 18 3.67 -7.05 -3.10
CA LYS A 18 3.84 -6.14 -4.24
C LYS A 18 2.77 -5.04 -4.25
N LYS A 19 1.51 -5.38 -3.96
CA LYS A 19 0.42 -4.41 -3.96
C LYS A 19 0.53 -3.44 -2.78
N VAL A 20 0.78 -3.93 -1.57
CA VAL A 20 0.99 -3.08 -0.39
C VAL A 20 2.17 -2.14 -0.59
N GLY A 21 3.32 -2.63 -1.08
CA GLY A 21 4.49 -1.79 -1.37
C GLY A 21 4.19 -0.70 -2.41
N ARG A 22 3.43 -1.01 -3.47
CA ARG A 22 2.98 -0.04 -4.47
C ARG A 22 2.04 1.00 -3.88
N TYR A 23 1.05 0.58 -3.09
CA TYR A 23 0.12 1.49 -2.42
C TYR A 23 0.83 2.33 -1.35
N TYR A 24 1.81 1.78 -0.65
CA TYR A 24 2.64 2.55 0.26
C TYR A 24 3.30 3.73 -0.45
N LEU A 25 3.93 3.50 -1.60
CA LEU A 25 4.51 4.56 -2.42
C LEU A 25 3.46 5.61 -2.83
N GLN A 26 2.26 5.18 -3.18
CA GLN A 26 1.19 6.08 -3.64
C GLN A 26 0.54 6.90 -2.51
N PHE A 27 0.37 6.31 -1.35
CA PHE A 27 -0.44 6.88 -0.27
C PHE A 27 0.35 7.30 0.98
N LYS A 28 1.69 7.20 1.00
CA LYS A 28 2.52 7.46 2.18
C LYS A 28 2.28 8.82 2.86
N ARG A 29 1.89 9.83 2.08
CA ARG A 29 1.57 11.17 2.62
C ARG A 29 0.23 11.21 3.36
N ILE A 30 -0.63 10.23 3.12
CA ILE A 30 -1.98 10.13 3.69
C ILE A 30 -1.97 9.08 4.78
N VAL A 31 -1.43 7.90 4.48
CA VAL A 31 -1.43 6.72 5.33
C VAL A 31 -0.04 6.50 5.93
N ASP A 32 0.03 6.52 7.25
CA ASP A 32 1.22 6.12 8.00
C ASP A 32 1.12 4.62 8.29
N LEU A 33 1.78 3.84 7.47
CA LEU A 33 1.71 2.40 7.52
C LEU A 33 2.20 1.84 8.86
N GLU A 34 3.28 2.41 9.40
CA GLU A 34 3.89 1.97 10.64
C GLU A 34 2.95 2.21 11.82
N ARG A 35 2.29 3.38 11.83
CA ARG A 35 1.28 3.69 12.84
C ARG A 35 0.06 2.79 12.68
N LEU A 36 -0.36 2.55 11.43
CA LEU A 36 -1.49 1.68 11.12
C LEU A 36 -1.24 0.26 11.63
N LEU A 37 -0.07 -0.31 11.32
CA LEU A 37 0.33 -1.63 11.80
C LEU A 37 0.38 -1.68 13.33
N LYS A 38 0.89 -0.64 13.99
CA LYS A 38 0.88 -0.54 15.46
C LYS A 38 -0.53 -0.52 16.04
N GLN A 39 -1.46 0.21 15.43
CA GLN A 39 -2.86 0.23 15.86
C GLN A 39 -3.55 -1.12 15.63
N MET A 40 -3.30 -1.75 14.49
CA MET A 40 -3.88 -3.05 14.14
C MET A 40 -3.35 -4.21 15.02
N SER A 41 -2.15 -4.09 15.60
CA SER A 41 -1.63 -5.10 16.53
C SER A 41 -2.27 -5.06 17.92
N GLY A 42 -3.13 -4.06 18.16
CA GLY A 42 -3.82 -3.89 19.44
C GLY A 42 -2.92 -3.37 20.55
N ASN A 43 -3.49 -3.15 21.73
CA ASN A 43 -2.73 -2.90 22.94
C ASN A 43 -2.20 -4.22 23.48
N VAL A 44 -1.18 -4.76 22.83
CA VAL A 44 -0.57 -6.02 23.27
C VAL A 44 0.34 -5.71 24.44
N GLU A 45 0.01 -6.22 25.58
CA GLU A 45 0.78 -6.07 26.83
C GLU A 45 2.05 -6.94 26.85
N TYR A 46 2.22 -7.84 25.89
CA TYR A 46 3.36 -8.77 25.84
C TYR A 46 4.51 -8.23 24.99
N ASP A 47 5.71 -8.23 25.54
CA ASP A 47 6.94 -7.78 24.84
C ASP A 47 7.26 -8.60 23.58
N ALA A 48 6.90 -9.89 23.56
CA ALA A 48 7.07 -10.77 22.40
C ALA A 48 6.32 -10.26 21.15
N ASP A 49 5.12 -9.70 21.31
CA ASP A 49 4.33 -9.20 20.17
C ASP A 49 4.84 -7.85 19.64
N LYS A 50 5.45 -7.04 20.49
CA LYS A 50 6.12 -5.80 20.06
C LYS A 50 7.36 -6.13 19.22
N GLU A 51 8.08 -7.17 19.57
CA GLU A 51 9.24 -7.64 18.82
C GLU A 51 8.81 -8.21 17.46
N SER A 52 7.81 -9.07 17.42
CA SER A 52 7.23 -9.62 16.20
C SER A 52 6.73 -8.52 15.25
N LEU A 53 6.09 -7.47 15.80
CA LEU A 53 5.66 -6.31 15.01
C LEU A 53 6.84 -5.53 14.45
N ALA A 54 7.90 -5.33 15.24
CA ALA A 54 9.11 -4.66 14.78
C ALA A 54 9.78 -5.43 13.64
N HIS A 55 9.81 -6.76 13.73
CA HIS A 55 10.31 -7.61 12.66
C HIS A 55 9.46 -7.53 11.40
N ALA A 56 8.13 -7.53 11.54
CA ALA A 56 7.22 -7.36 10.43
C ALA A 56 7.43 -6.01 9.71
N ILE A 57 7.58 -4.93 10.47
CA ILE A 57 7.85 -3.59 9.94
C ILE A 57 9.20 -3.56 9.22
N ASN A 58 10.24 -4.09 9.82
CA ASN A 58 11.58 -4.12 9.22
C ASN A 58 11.61 -4.98 7.94
N GLY A 59 10.94 -6.14 7.95
CA GLY A 59 10.77 -6.96 6.75
C GLY A 59 10.04 -6.22 5.64
N LEU A 60 8.99 -5.48 5.98
CA LEU A 60 8.28 -4.64 5.01
C LEU A 60 9.19 -3.51 4.48
N HIS A 61 9.97 -2.85 5.33
CA HIS A 61 10.93 -1.82 4.91
C HIS A 61 11.99 -2.39 3.95
N TYR A 62 12.48 -3.61 4.22
CA TYR A 62 13.38 -4.30 3.31
C TYR A 62 12.75 -4.52 1.93
N TYR A 63 11.51 -4.99 1.89
CA TYR A 63 10.77 -5.15 0.65
C TYR A 63 10.50 -3.80 -0.04
N ILE A 64 10.08 -2.77 0.69
CA ILE A 64 9.82 -1.45 0.13
C ILE A 64 11.12 -0.84 -0.44
N SER A 65 12.29 -1.07 0.18
CA SER A 65 13.58 -0.62 -0.36
C SER A 65 13.87 -1.23 -1.73
N TYR A 66 13.50 -2.49 -1.95
CA TYR A 66 13.55 -3.13 -3.26
C TYR A 66 12.60 -2.45 -4.27
N VAL A 67 11.38 -2.12 -3.86
CA VAL A 67 10.41 -1.41 -4.72
C VAL A 67 10.90 -0.01 -5.05
N ILE A 68 11.49 0.71 -4.09
CA ILE A 68 12.13 2.01 -4.28
C ILE A 68 13.22 1.92 -5.35
N THR A 69 14.11 0.92 -5.24
CA THR A 69 15.20 0.70 -6.21
C THR A 69 14.65 0.49 -7.63
N LYS A 70 13.64 -0.36 -7.78
CA LYS A 70 13.01 -0.58 -9.09
C LYS A 70 12.33 0.67 -9.63
N THR A 71 11.70 1.47 -8.78
CA THR A 71 11.02 2.71 -9.17
C THR A 71 12.04 3.75 -9.63
N ALA A 72 13.15 3.91 -8.90
CA ALA A 72 14.24 4.80 -9.25
C ALA A 72 14.94 4.36 -10.55
N LEU A 73 15.19 3.07 -10.71
CA LEU A 73 15.78 2.50 -11.92
C LEU A 73 14.90 2.77 -13.13
N LYS A 74 13.59 2.51 -13.04
CA LYS A 74 12.65 2.82 -14.12
C LYS A 74 12.61 4.32 -14.47
N ALA A 75 12.71 5.19 -13.46
CA ALA A 75 12.80 6.62 -13.70
C ALA A 75 14.08 7.00 -14.44
N ALA A 76 15.22 6.41 -14.09
CA ALA A 76 16.50 6.61 -14.75
C ALA A 76 16.48 6.10 -16.20
N GLU A 77 15.90 4.94 -16.47
CA GLU A 77 15.72 4.38 -17.80
C GLU A 77 14.85 5.28 -18.69
N MET A 78 13.74 5.80 -18.13
CA MET A 78 12.88 6.74 -18.86
C MET A 78 13.65 8.01 -19.20
N ALA A 79 14.32 8.62 -18.23
CA ALA A 79 15.14 9.81 -18.46
C ALA A 79 16.21 9.57 -19.53
N TRP A 80 16.89 8.42 -19.50
CA TRP A 80 17.89 8.05 -20.48
C TRP A 80 17.35 7.89 -21.89
N ARG A 81 16.09 7.46 -22.03
CA ARG A 81 15.41 7.36 -23.33
C ARG A 81 14.93 8.71 -23.85
N GLU A 82 14.50 9.58 -22.93
CA GLU A 82 13.93 10.89 -23.27
C GLU A 82 15.00 11.95 -23.56
N LYS A 83 16.28 11.72 -23.29
CA LYS A 83 17.39 12.67 -23.41
C LYS A 83 17.04 13.96 -24.12
N PHE A 84 16.99 15.07 -23.42
CA PHE A 84 16.77 16.38 -24.02
C PHE A 84 17.80 17.35 -23.43
N THR A 85 18.19 18.33 -24.20
CA THR A 85 18.88 19.52 -23.72
C THR A 85 17.88 20.64 -23.52
N GLU A 86 18.15 21.58 -22.61
CA GLU A 86 17.58 22.91 -22.78
C GLU A 86 17.91 23.34 -24.19
N ARG A 87 16.93 23.95 -24.90
CA ARG A 87 17.20 24.57 -26.18
C ARG A 87 18.33 25.58 -25.98
N GLU A 88 19.55 25.15 -26.16
CA GLU A 88 20.61 26.10 -26.39
C GLU A 88 20.28 26.73 -27.70
N PHE A 89 19.93 28.02 -27.66
CA PHE A 89 19.79 28.84 -28.83
C PHE A 89 21.20 29.06 -29.40
N SER A 90 21.80 28.04 -29.98
CA SER A 90 22.95 28.24 -30.77
C SER A 90 22.43 28.90 -32.05
N ASN A 91 22.73 30.18 -32.22
CA ASN A 91 22.53 30.85 -33.48
C ASN A 91 23.62 30.37 -34.44
N ASP A 92 23.36 29.21 -35.01
CA ASP A 92 24.19 28.79 -36.13
C ASP A 92 23.75 29.52 -37.38
N PHE A 93 24.71 30.12 -38.05
CA PHE A 93 24.51 30.79 -39.32
C PHE A 93 25.08 29.91 -40.41
N GLY A 94 24.25 29.52 -41.35
CA GLY A 94 24.68 28.67 -42.47
C GLY A 94 23.88 28.88 -43.73
N GLY A 95 24.40 28.41 -44.83
CA GLY A 95 23.70 28.42 -46.13
C GLY A 95 22.58 27.36 -46.20
N GLU A 96 22.52 26.44 -45.25
CA GLU A 96 21.52 25.37 -45.13
C GLU A 96 20.92 25.36 -43.74
N THR A 97 19.65 24.96 -43.59
CA THR A 97 18.95 24.91 -42.30
C THR A 97 18.92 23.49 -41.76
N TYR A 98 19.45 23.28 -40.53
CA TYR A 98 19.51 21.97 -39.86
C TYR A 98 18.57 21.88 -38.64
N GLY A 99 17.63 22.81 -38.45
CA GLY A 99 16.75 22.88 -37.30
C GLY A 99 15.56 23.77 -37.48
N GLU A 100 15.00 24.30 -36.41
CA GLU A 100 13.88 25.25 -36.44
C GLU A 100 14.39 26.65 -36.83
N LEU A 101 13.85 27.25 -37.86
CA LEU A 101 14.30 28.55 -38.39
C LEU A 101 13.96 29.69 -37.42
N ASP A 102 14.95 30.49 -37.01
CA ASP A 102 14.71 31.79 -36.36
C ASP A 102 14.34 32.83 -37.41
N ILE A 103 13.05 32.95 -37.66
CA ILE A 103 12.52 33.83 -38.70
C ILE A 103 12.95 35.30 -38.50
N PRO A 104 12.84 35.93 -37.32
CA PRO A 104 13.23 37.31 -37.12
C PRO A 104 14.71 37.59 -37.45
N ARG A 105 15.59 36.68 -37.05
CA ARG A 105 17.03 36.84 -37.32
C ARG A 105 17.39 36.48 -38.75
N THR A 106 16.78 35.45 -39.30
CA THR A 106 16.95 35.08 -40.70
C THR A 106 16.57 36.22 -41.65
N ILE A 107 15.52 36.99 -41.39
CA ILE A 107 15.14 38.16 -42.19
C ILE A 107 16.29 39.17 -42.24
N VAL A 108 17.00 39.40 -41.13
CA VAL A 108 18.13 40.35 -41.06
C VAL A 108 19.34 39.82 -41.82
N THR A 109 19.59 38.51 -41.79
CA THR A 109 20.77 37.88 -42.43
C THR A 109 20.52 37.35 -43.83
N TYR A 110 19.26 37.30 -44.26
CA TYR A 110 18.85 36.81 -45.59
C TYR A 110 19.54 37.47 -46.77
N PRO A 111 19.79 38.81 -46.79
CA PRO A 111 20.52 39.44 -47.88
C PRO A 111 21.90 38.81 -48.15
N TYR A 112 22.50 38.18 -47.17
CA TYR A 112 23.77 37.46 -47.24
C TYR A 112 23.59 35.96 -47.53
N ARG A 113 22.34 35.48 -47.76
CA ARG A 113 21.98 34.08 -47.92
C ARG A 113 22.41 33.22 -46.72
N VAL A 114 22.33 33.80 -45.54
CA VAL A 114 22.65 33.13 -44.27
C VAL A 114 21.35 32.97 -43.50
N TYR A 115 21.08 31.73 -43.06
CA TYR A 115 19.90 31.38 -42.27
C TYR A 115 20.33 31.25 -40.80
N SER A 116 19.50 31.77 -39.92
CA SER A 116 19.63 31.56 -38.47
C SER A 116 18.66 30.47 -38.06
N PHE A 117 19.13 29.46 -37.33
CA PHE A 117 18.31 28.34 -36.92
C PHE A 117 18.69 27.85 -35.53
N TYR A 118 17.74 27.19 -34.88
CA TYR A 118 17.93 26.56 -33.56
C TYR A 118 18.22 25.09 -33.78
N THR A 119 19.33 24.61 -33.26
CA THR A 119 19.65 23.18 -33.19
C THR A 119 19.22 22.61 -31.84
N ILE A 120 18.57 21.45 -31.84
CA ILE A 120 18.24 20.71 -30.64
C ILE A 120 19.23 19.56 -30.54
N GLU A 121 20.23 19.72 -29.67
CA GLU A 121 21.07 18.60 -29.33
C GLU A 121 20.40 17.72 -28.28
N ARG A 122 20.37 16.41 -28.51
CA ARG A 122 19.87 15.44 -27.55
C ARG A 122 20.97 15.06 -26.58
N GLY A 123 20.90 15.57 -25.36
CA GLY A 123 21.88 15.31 -24.31
C GLY A 123 21.26 15.12 -22.92
N THR A 124 22.08 15.20 -21.93
CA THR A 124 21.69 15.11 -20.49
C THR A 124 22.14 16.35 -19.72
N ASP A 125 22.31 17.48 -20.40
CA ASP A 125 22.85 18.71 -19.80
C ASP A 125 21.80 19.57 -19.11
N ALA A 126 20.51 19.35 -19.43
CA ALA A 126 19.41 20.03 -18.75
C ALA A 126 19.47 19.84 -17.22
N PRO A 127 19.13 20.88 -16.44
CA PRO A 127 19.23 20.85 -14.98
C PRO A 127 18.44 19.73 -14.31
N GLU A 128 17.37 19.26 -14.94
CA GLU A 128 16.56 18.12 -14.45
C GLU A 128 17.36 16.83 -14.37
N PHE A 129 18.28 16.59 -15.30
CA PHE A 129 19.16 15.41 -15.27
C PHE A 129 20.18 15.49 -14.12
N ALA A 130 20.70 16.68 -13.82
CA ALA A 130 21.59 16.89 -12.70
C ALA A 130 20.87 16.64 -11.35
N VAL A 131 19.61 17.09 -11.22
CA VAL A 131 18.75 16.78 -10.06
C VAL A 131 18.49 15.28 -9.97
N LEU A 132 18.20 14.62 -11.10
CA LEU A 132 18.00 13.16 -11.14
C LEU A 132 19.29 12.44 -10.68
N GLY A 133 20.44 12.83 -11.20
CA GLY A 133 21.72 12.23 -10.81
C GLY A 133 21.98 12.32 -9.30
N ALA A 134 21.65 13.45 -8.68
CA ALA A 134 21.74 13.61 -7.22
C ALA A 134 20.75 12.68 -6.50
N LEU A 135 19.49 12.64 -6.93
CA LEU A 135 18.48 11.76 -6.34
C LEU A 135 18.85 10.28 -6.43
N LEU A 136 19.34 9.82 -7.58
CA LEU A 136 19.73 8.42 -7.77
C LEU A 136 20.89 8.02 -6.86
N ARG A 137 21.88 8.92 -6.64
CA ARG A 137 23.00 8.67 -5.71
C ARG A 137 22.54 8.54 -4.28
N GLU A 138 21.68 9.45 -3.82
CA GLU A 138 21.11 9.39 -2.47
C GLU A 138 20.25 8.13 -2.28
N ILE A 139 19.42 7.79 -3.27
CA ILE A 139 18.62 6.55 -3.21
C ILE A 139 19.54 5.33 -3.16
N TYR A 140 20.56 5.26 -4.01
CA TYR A 140 21.50 4.15 -4.01
C TYR A 140 22.20 4.00 -2.66
N THR A 141 22.77 5.08 -2.12
CA THR A 141 23.49 5.08 -0.85
C THR A 141 22.58 4.70 0.31
N GLY A 142 21.39 5.30 0.38
CA GLY A 142 20.43 5.05 1.45
C GLY A 142 19.86 3.64 1.42
N VAL A 143 19.50 3.13 0.23
CA VAL A 143 18.98 1.75 0.09
C VAL A 143 20.08 0.73 0.38
N LYS A 144 21.32 0.96 -0.10
CA LYS A 144 22.44 0.07 0.18
C LYS A 144 22.69 -0.02 1.68
N GLY A 145 22.79 1.12 2.37
CA GLY A 145 22.99 1.15 3.82
C GLY A 145 21.85 0.47 4.60
N LEU A 146 20.58 0.71 4.21
CA LEU A 146 19.42 0.05 4.82
C LEU A 146 19.45 -1.47 4.59
N LYS A 147 19.75 -1.91 3.37
CA LYS A 147 19.88 -3.32 3.00
C LYS A 147 20.94 -4.03 3.83
N GLU A 148 22.16 -3.50 3.83
CA GLU A 148 23.30 -4.06 4.58
C GLU A 148 23.00 -4.15 6.08
N GLN A 149 22.35 -3.15 6.63
CA GLN A 149 21.99 -3.11 8.04
C GLN A 149 20.91 -4.15 8.38
N LEU A 150 19.86 -4.29 7.56
CA LEU A 150 18.82 -5.27 7.78
C LEU A 150 19.34 -6.69 7.57
N GLU A 151 20.15 -6.93 6.54
CA GLU A 151 20.82 -8.21 6.31
C GLU A 151 21.76 -8.58 7.45
N GLY A 152 22.52 -7.61 7.98
CA GLY A 152 23.37 -7.82 9.17
C GLY A 152 22.55 -8.12 10.42
N TYR A 153 21.40 -7.50 10.59
CA TYR A 153 20.49 -7.73 11.69
C TYR A 153 19.86 -9.13 11.67
N TYR A 154 19.46 -9.61 10.47
CA TYR A 154 18.84 -10.91 10.25
C TYR A 154 19.79 -12.01 9.79
N LYS A 155 21.11 -11.80 9.92
CA LYS A 155 22.16 -12.72 9.41
C LYS A 155 21.99 -14.17 9.87
N ASP A 156 21.53 -14.35 11.10
CA ASP A 156 21.37 -15.68 11.72
C ASP A 156 19.96 -16.26 11.57
N THR A 157 19.11 -15.60 10.79
CA THR A 157 17.72 -16.01 10.53
C THR A 157 17.46 -16.14 9.03
N ASP A 158 16.40 -16.85 8.66
CA ASP A 158 15.93 -16.93 7.28
C ASP A 158 14.85 -15.85 6.96
N ALA A 159 14.59 -14.92 7.90
CA ALA A 159 13.48 -13.99 7.81
C ALA A 159 13.48 -13.15 6.53
N LEU A 160 14.64 -12.69 6.05
CA LEU A 160 14.72 -11.92 4.79
C LEU A 160 14.70 -12.81 3.54
N ARG A 161 15.11 -14.07 3.63
CA ARG A 161 15.06 -15.02 2.50
C ARG A 161 13.63 -15.34 2.07
N ILE A 162 12.67 -15.14 2.98
CA ILE A 162 11.24 -15.31 2.72
C ILE A 162 10.77 -14.41 1.56
N PHE A 163 11.31 -13.20 1.44
CA PHE A 163 10.93 -12.27 0.38
C PHE A 163 11.43 -12.65 -1.01
N ASP A 164 12.39 -13.59 -1.11
CA ASP A 164 12.98 -14.08 -2.39
C ASP A 164 13.24 -12.95 -3.40
N LEU A 165 13.88 -11.86 -2.95
CA LEU A 165 14.14 -10.68 -3.75
C LEU A 165 15.30 -10.93 -4.74
N LYS A 166 15.06 -11.86 -5.68
CA LYS A 166 16.00 -12.13 -6.76
C LYS A 166 16.35 -10.85 -7.50
N ASN A 167 17.62 -10.70 -7.82
CA ASN A 167 18.16 -9.57 -8.56
C ASN A 167 18.19 -8.22 -7.79
N PHE A 168 17.98 -8.17 -6.47
CA PHE A 168 18.07 -6.91 -5.75
C PHE A 168 19.46 -6.25 -5.93
N ASP A 169 20.54 -7.01 -5.76
CA ASP A 169 21.91 -6.53 -5.98
C ASP A 169 22.17 -6.13 -7.43
N LYS A 170 21.58 -6.84 -8.39
CA LYS A 170 21.64 -6.46 -9.80
C LYS A 170 21.01 -5.09 -10.03
N TYR A 171 19.80 -4.87 -9.48
CA TYR A 171 19.12 -3.57 -9.63
C TYR A 171 19.87 -2.45 -8.91
N LEU A 172 20.46 -2.70 -7.76
CA LEU A 172 21.31 -1.72 -7.07
C LEU A 172 22.54 -1.35 -7.89
N ARG A 173 23.23 -2.32 -8.51
CA ARG A 173 24.34 -2.05 -9.41
C ARG A 173 23.92 -1.22 -10.61
N GLN A 174 22.82 -1.60 -11.28
CA GLN A 174 22.28 -0.82 -12.39
C GLN A 174 21.90 0.61 -11.97
N LEU A 175 21.32 0.79 -10.77
CA LEU A 175 20.98 2.12 -10.26
C LEU A 175 22.25 2.96 -10.03
N LYS A 176 23.33 2.35 -9.53
CA LYS A 176 24.64 3.00 -9.40
C LYS A 176 25.14 3.46 -10.76
N ASP A 177 25.17 2.56 -11.75
CA ASP A 177 25.64 2.84 -13.11
C ASP A 177 24.86 4.02 -13.73
N TYR A 178 23.52 4.05 -13.58
CA TYR A 178 22.73 5.20 -14.04
C TYR A 178 23.03 6.47 -13.26
N SER A 179 23.28 6.39 -11.96
CA SER A 179 23.60 7.56 -11.15
C SER A 179 24.91 8.23 -11.57
N GLU A 180 25.85 7.46 -12.12
CA GLU A 180 27.14 7.94 -12.61
C GLU A 180 27.03 8.57 -14.01
N LYS A 181 26.02 8.18 -14.82
CA LYS A 181 25.78 8.74 -16.15
C LYS A 181 25.24 10.17 -16.14
N PHE A 182 24.64 10.60 -15.03
CA PHE A 182 24.10 11.95 -14.91
C PHE A 182 25.03 12.84 -14.07
N ARG A 183 25.13 14.11 -14.42
CA ARG A 183 25.88 15.10 -13.62
C ARG A 183 25.33 15.18 -12.20
N LYS A 184 26.16 15.61 -11.26
CA LYS A 184 25.75 15.83 -9.87
C LYS A 184 25.17 17.23 -9.73
N GLY A 185 23.90 17.34 -9.37
CA GLY A 185 23.23 18.59 -9.06
C GLY A 185 22.79 18.69 -7.60
N LYS A 186 22.02 19.73 -7.30
CA LYS A 186 21.35 19.89 -6.01
C LYS A 186 19.97 19.26 -6.05
N ILE A 187 19.59 18.56 -4.98
CA ILE A 187 18.24 18.02 -4.85
C ILE A 187 17.25 19.17 -4.63
N ARG A 188 16.21 19.19 -5.42
CA ARG A 188 15.06 20.09 -5.28
C ARG A 188 13.74 19.33 -5.42
N ALA A 189 12.70 19.85 -4.82
CA ALA A 189 11.36 19.32 -5.07
C ALA A 189 10.94 19.61 -6.52
N PRO A 190 10.33 18.63 -7.22
CA PRO A 190 9.89 18.81 -8.58
C PRO A 190 8.67 19.72 -8.65
N SER A 191 8.62 20.56 -9.68
CA SER A 191 7.49 21.40 -10.06
C SER A 191 6.47 20.61 -10.89
N ARG A 192 5.34 21.24 -11.25
CA ARG A 192 4.37 20.65 -12.16
C ARG A 192 4.90 20.51 -13.60
N ARG A 193 5.88 21.31 -13.98
CA ARG A 193 6.49 21.32 -15.32
C ARG A 193 7.60 20.29 -15.48
N ASP A 194 8.15 19.81 -14.35
CA ASP A 194 9.20 18.80 -14.40
C ASP A 194 8.71 17.47 -15.03
N PRO A 195 9.60 16.74 -15.72
CA PRO A 195 9.27 15.47 -16.35
C PRO A 195 8.73 14.43 -15.33
N MET A 196 7.92 13.51 -15.81
CA MET A 196 7.31 12.50 -14.96
C MET A 196 8.36 11.62 -14.27
N TRP A 197 9.46 11.30 -14.94
CA TRP A 197 10.55 10.50 -14.38
C TRP A 197 11.21 11.21 -13.20
N LEU A 198 11.40 12.54 -13.23
CA LEU A 198 11.96 13.29 -12.11
C LEU A 198 11.03 13.26 -10.89
N ARG A 199 9.73 13.44 -11.11
CA ARG A 199 8.72 13.33 -10.04
C ARG A 199 8.68 11.95 -9.42
N ARG A 200 8.85 10.89 -10.22
CA ARG A 200 8.92 9.49 -9.74
C ARG A 200 10.19 9.24 -8.90
N ALA A 201 11.35 9.69 -9.40
CA ALA A 201 12.60 9.56 -8.66
C ALA A 201 12.56 10.32 -7.32
N PHE A 202 12.03 11.54 -7.31
CA PHE A 202 11.88 12.33 -6.10
C PHE A 202 10.92 11.66 -5.11
N HIS A 203 9.82 11.11 -5.58
CA HIS A 203 8.88 10.36 -4.72
C HIS A 203 9.53 9.10 -4.10
N ALA A 204 10.36 8.38 -4.86
CA ALA A 204 11.14 7.26 -4.34
C ALA A 204 12.11 7.72 -3.25
N TYR A 205 12.83 8.82 -3.45
CA TYR A 205 13.72 9.45 -2.48
C TYR A 205 13.00 9.86 -1.18
N GLU A 206 11.89 10.58 -1.27
CA GLU A 206 11.08 10.94 -0.09
C GLU A 206 10.58 9.70 0.66
N THR A 207 10.27 8.60 -0.06
CA THR A 207 9.84 7.36 0.57
C THR A 207 10.96 6.72 1.34
N LEU A 208 12.17 6.69 0.76
CA LEU A 208 13.35 6.17 1.43
C LEU A 208 13.63 6.93 2.73
N ASN A 209 13.65 8.26 2.69
CA ASN A 209 13.86 9.08 3.88
C ASN A 209 12.82 8.78 4.97
N SER A 210 11.55 8.67 4.60
CA SER A 210 10.48 8.31 5.54
C SER A 210 10.71 6.95 6.20
N ILE A 211 11.21 5.95 5.47
CA ILE A 211 11.50 4.62 6.03
C ILE A 211 12.70 4.68 6.97
N VAL A 212 13.75 5.37 6.57
CA VAL A 212 14.97 5.51 7.39
C VAL A 212 14.65 6.21 8.72
N GLU A 213 13.84 7.28 8.68
CA GLU A 213 13.44 8.03 9.89
C GLU A 213 12.54 7.19 10.83
N LYS A 214 11.68 6.33 10.26
CA LYS A 214 10.69 5.55 11.02
C LYS A 214 11.16 4.16 11.40
N ARG A 215 12.38 3.84 11.10
CA ARG A 215 12.93 2.51 11.39
C ARG A 215 12.83 2.18 12.87
N VAL A 216 12.25 1.03 13.15
CA VAL A 216 12.19 0.50 14.51
C VAL A 216 13.53 -0.14 14.86
N THR A 217 14.27 0.48 15.78
CA THR A 217 15.50 -0.11 16.31
C THR A 217 15.10 -1.13 17.36
N VAL A 218 15.18 -2.41 17.01
CA VAL A 218 15.04 -3.47 18.02
C VAL A 218 16.39 -3.62 18.73
N GLY A 219 16.38 -3.46 20.02
CA GLY A 219 17.58 -3.17 20.83
C GLY A 219 18.62 -4.27 21.02
N LYS A 220 18.50 -5.47 20.43
CA LYS A 220 19.52 -6.52 20.46
C LYS A 220 19.44 -7.39 19.20
N ARG A 221 20.59 -7.85 18.70
CA ARG A 221 20.67 -8.94 17.72
C ARG A 221 19.77 -10.08 18.16
N ILE A 222 18.90 -10.55 17.28
CA ILE A 222 18.11 -11.74 17.52
C ILE A 222 19.11 -12.87 17.75
N LYS A 223 19.28 -13.32 18.98
CA LYS A 223 19.88 -14.62 19.23
C LYS A 223 18.91 -15.62 18.63
N LYS A 224 19.42 -16.51 17.75
CA LYS A 224 18.68 -17.61 17.13
C LYS A 224 17.53 -18.09 18.02
N ALA A 225 16.39 -17.42 17.91
CA ALA A 225 15.15 -17.94 18.50
C ALA A 225 14.75 -19.09 17.61
N LYS A 226 14.45 -20.22 18.23
CA LYS A 226 14.06 -21.48 17.56
C LYS A 226 13.06 -21.19 16.43
N GLY A 227 13.15 -21.89 15.32
CA GLY A 227 12.45 -21.69 14.03
C GLY A 227 10.93 -21.56 14.01
N GLU A 228 10.29 -21.32 15.15
CA GLU A 228 8.90 -20.91 15.32
C GLU A 228 8.71 -19.41 15.03
N THR A 229 9.64 -18.56 15.46
CA THR A 229 9.57 -17.10 15.36
C THR A 229 9.42 -16.62 13.92
N ASP A 230 10.14 -17.23 12.96
CA ASP A 230 10.07 -16.82 11.56
C ASP A 230 8.70 -17.12 10.93
N LYS A 231 8.05 -18.21 11.37
CA LYS A 231 6.72 -18.61 10.89
C LYS A 231 5.63 -17.69 11.47
N GLU A 232 5.75 -17.31 12.73
CA GLU A 232 4.81 -16.42 13.40
C GLU A 232 4.89 -15.01 12.84
N ILE A 233 6.10 -14.47 12.67
CA ILE A 233 6.33 -13.17 12.03
C ILE A 233 5.70 -13.13 10.64
N LEU A 234 5.93 -14.17 9.84
CA LEU A 234 5.38 -14.25 8.50
C LEU A 234 3.86 -14.30 8.50
N THR A 235 3.27 -15.09 9.41
CA THR A 235 1.82 -15.24 9.53
C THR A 235 1.19 -13.91 9.94
N MET A 236 1.71 -13.26 10.97
CA MET A 236 1.23 -11.96 11.44
C MET A 236 1.38 -10.88 10.36
N LEU A 237 2.52 -10.86 9.67
CA LEU A 237 2.76 -9.93 8.58
C LEU A 237 1.73 -10.07 7.46
N ARG A 238 1.39 -11.29 7.05
CA ARG A 238 0.39 -11.56 6.01
C ARG A 238 -0.98 -11.02 6.38
N TRP A 239 -1.45 -11.30 7.59
CA TRP A 239 -2.75 -10.86 8.07
C TRP A 239 -2.83 -9.35 8.11
N LYS A 240 -1.85 -8.70 8.74
CA LYS A 240 -1.82 -7.24 8.85
C LYS A 240 -1.63 -6.54 7.50
N LEU A 241 -0.84 -7.11 6.61
CA LEU A 241 -0.72 -6.57 5.25
C LEU A 241 -2.01 -6.70 4.44
N TYR A 242 -2.80 -7.75 4.68
CA TYR A 242 -4.08 -7.88 4.01
C TYR A 242 -5.11 -6.86 4.52
N GLU A 243 -5.19 -6.62 5.81
CA GLU A 243 -5.99 -5.53 6.38
C GLU A 243 -5.58 -4.17 5.77
N VAL A 244 -4.27 -3.90 5.69
CA VAL A 244 -3.72 -2.70 5.03
C VAL A 244 -4.08 -2.64 3.54
N TYR A 245 -4.03 -3.76 2.84
CA TYR A 245 -4.42 -3.84 1.44
C TYR A 245 -5.88 -3.45 1.23
N VAL A 246 -6.78 -4.02 2.02
CA VAL A 246 -8.22 -3.67 1.99
C VAL A 246 -8.43 -2.19 2.30
N PHE A 247 -7.72 -1.67 3.30
CA PHE A 247 -7.76 -0.25 3.63
C PHE A 247 -7.33 0.65 2.47
N TYR A 248 -6.26 0.30 1.77
CA TYR A 248 -5.83 1.07 0.60
C TYR A 248 -6.87 1.07 -0.52
N LEU A 249 -7.59 -0.03 -0.73
CA LEU A 249 -8.67 -0.08 -1.70
C LEU A 249 -9.82 0.87 -1.30
N ILE A 250 -10.16 0.94 -0.01
CA ILE A 250 -11.15 1.86 0.53
C ILE A 250 -10.69 3.32 0.36
N VAL A 251 -9.47 3.66 0.75
CA VAL A 251 -8.91 5.02 0.56
C VAL A 251 -8.91 5.42 -0.91
N ARG A 252 -8.57 4.49 -1.80
CA ARG A 252 -8.59 4.71 -3.24
C ARG A 252 -10.00 5.00 -3.74
N TYR A 253 -11.00 4.25 -3.28
CA TYR A 253 -12.40 4.50 -3.59
C TYR A 253 -12.81 5.91 -3.15
N LEU A 254 -12.59 6.25 -1.89
CA LEU A 254 -12.95 7.56 -1.34
C LEU A 254 -12.32 8.72 -2.13
N ARG A 255 -11.04 8.59 -2.48
CA ARG A 255 -10.36 9.61 -3.31
C ARG A 255 -10.94 9.73 -4.72
N ARG A 256 -11.36 8.63 -5.33
CA ARG A 256 -12.02 8.64 -6.64
C ARG A 256 -13.40 9.29 -6.59
N GLU A 257 -14.12 9.08 -5.48
CA GLU A 257 -15.41 9.74 -5.24
C GLU A 257 -15.25 11.23 -4.84
N GLY A 258 -14.02 11.75 -4.82
CA GLY A 258 -13.74 13.16 -4.57
C GLY A 258 -13.51 13.51 -3.10
N TYR A 259 -13.40 12.51 -2.22
CA TYR A 259 -13.07 12.78 -0.82
C TYR A 259 -11.59 13.11 -0.65
N ARG A 260 -11.32 14.13 0.18
CA ARG A 260 -9.98 14.43 0.68
C ARG A 260 -9.73 13.61 1.93
N VAL A 261 -8.92 12.56 1.83
CA VAL A 261 -8.55 11.72 2.97
C VAL A 261 -7.35 12.31 3.69
N ARG A 262 -7.46 12.50 5.01
CA ARG A 262 -6.38 12.99 5.88
C ARG A 262 -6.38 12.27 7.23
N ARG A 263 -5.30 12.40 7.95
CA ARG A 263 -5.25 11.96 9.36
C ARG A 263 -6.12 12.84 10.23
N VAL A 264 -6.72 12.24 11.24
CA VAL A 264 -7.41 12.96 12.31
C VAL A 264 -6.36 13.60 13.21
N LYS A 265 -6.56 14.85 13.57
CA LYS A 265 -5.73 15.57 14.53
C LYS A 265 -6.07 15.11 15.95
N ARG A 266 -5.08 15.18 16.84
CA ARG A 266 -5.28 14.85 18.27
C ARG A 266 -6.38 15.74 18.86
N GLY A 267 -7.37 15.15 19.53
CA GLY A 267 -8.52 15.85 20.09
C GLY A 267 -9.66 16.14 19.11
N GLU A 268 -9.51 15.84 17.81
CA GLU A 268 -10.57 16.04 16.81
C GLU A 268 -11.58 14.87 16.82
N HIS A 269 -11.09 13.66 17.07
CA HIS A 269 -11.91 12.46 17.22
C HIS A 269 -11.06 11.36 17.88
N ASP A 270 -11.46 10.90 19.05
CA ASP A 270 -10.60 10.06 19.91
C ASP A 270 -10.34 8.65 19.35
N TYR A 271 -11.27 8.12 18.58
CA TYR A 271 -11.23 6.72 18.09
C TYR A 271 -10.82 6.59 16.62
N SER A 272 -10.81 7.68 15.86
CA SER A 272 -10.57 7.61 14.42
C SER A 272 -9.13 7.93 14.06
N SER A 273 -8.57 7.14 13.12
CA SER A 273 -7.21 7.36 12.61
C SER A 273 -7.19 8.29 11.42
N TYR A 274 -8.25 8.28 10.61
CA TYR A 274 -8.37 9.06 9.38
C TYR A 274 -9.77 9.62 9.22
N MET A 275 -9.86 10.72 8.49
CA MET A 275 -11.11 11.34 8.09
C MET A 275 -11.09 11.61 6.59
N ALA A 276 -12.20 11.31 5.92
CA ALA A 276 -12.46 11.63 4.52
C ALA A 276 -13.51 12.74 4.46
N GLU A 277 -13.21 13.83 3.75
CA GLU A 277 -14.06 15.02 3.65
C GLU A 277 -14.42 15.32 2.21
N LYS A 278 -15.70 15.57 1.94
CA LYS A 278 -16.23 16.00 0.64
C LYS A 278 -17.31 17.04 0.85
N GLY A 279 -17.01 18.31 0.62
CA GLY A 279 -17.93 19.40 0.98
C GLY A 279 -18.23 19.42 2.48
N LYS A 280 -19.50 19.27 2.86
CA LYS A 280 -19.95 19.19 4.26
C LYS A 280 -19.92 17.76 4.82
N GLU A 281 -19.77 16.78 3.97
CA GLU A 281 -19.79 15.37 4.34
C GLU A 281 -18.45 14.97 4.97
N LYS A 282 -18.52 14.29 6.13
CA LYS A 282 -17.35 13.76 6.83
C LYS A 282 -17.56 12.28 7.10
N LEU A 283 -16.55 11.49 6.80
CA LEU A 283 -16.53 10.05 7.02
C LEU A 283 -15.30 9.70 7.82
N PHE A 284 -15.48 9.03 8.95
CA PHE A 284 -14.40 8.64 9.85
C PHE A 284 -14.00 7.19 9.62
N LEU A 285 -12.69 6.93 9.61
CA LEU A 285 -12.11 5.61 9.46
C LEU A 285 -11.38 5.22 10.74
N THR A 286 -11.69 4.05 11.28
CA THR A 286 -11.07 3.48 12.47
C THR A 286 -10.42 2.14 12.16
N PHE A 287 -9.46 1.75 13.00
CA PHE A 287 -8.69 0.51 12.83
C PHE A 287 -8.54 -0.22 14.16
N ASN A 288 -8.97 -1.48 14.18
CA ASN A 288 -8.75 -2.43 15.26
C ASN A 288 -8.93 -1.82 16.66
N VAL A 289 -9.97 -1.00 16.80
CA VAL A 289 -10.36 -0.37 18.06
C VAL A 289 -11.82 -0.69 18.38
N PRO A 290 -12.15 -0.91 19.65
CA PRO A 290 -13.54 -1.03 20.06
C PRO A 290 -14.24 0.32 19.85
N HIS A 291 -15.50 0.28 19.47
CA HIS A 291 -16.29 1.51 19.31
C HIS A 291 -16.95 1.91 20.61
N HIS A 292 -16.98 3.21 20.90
CA HIS A 292 -17.67 3.78 22.06
C HIS A 292 -19.22 3.65 21.97
N PHE A 293 -19.73 3.31 20.79
CA PHE A 293 -21.16 3.09 20.58
C PHE A 293 -21.55 1.59 20.62
N SER A 294 -20.84 0.78 21.43
CA SER A 294 -21.26 -0.59 21.73
C SER A 294 -22.67 -0.56 22.35
N SER A 295 -23.54 -1.47 21.90
CA SER A 295 -24.85 -1.70 22.52
C SER A 295 -24.73 -2.47 23.84
N LEU A 296 -23.53 -2.96 24.15
CA LEU A 296 -23.23 -3.70 25.38
C LEU A 296 -22.55 -2.77 26.38
N GLU A 297 -23.17 -2.65 27.54
CA GLU A 297 -22.65 -1.89 28.67
C GLU A 297 -22.20 -2.86 29.77
N GLY A 298 -21.11 -2.50 30.44
CA GLY A 298 -20.65 -3.20 31.62
C GLY A 298 -21.54 -2.92 32.83
N VAL A 299 -21.85 -3.94 33.60
CA VAL A 299 -22.61 -3.80 34.82
C VAL A 299 -21.75 -4.23 36.02
N GLY A 300 -21.65 -3.38 37.06
CA GLY A 300 -20.91 -3.65 38.27
C GLY A 300 -19.42 -3.26 38.26
N ASP A 301 -18.65 -3.79 39.18
CA ASP A 301 -17.27 -3.35 39.45
C ASP A 301 -16.26 -3.66 38.36
N LEU A 302 -16.65 -4.40 37.31
CA LEU A 302 -15.80 -4.81 36.18
C LEU A 302 -15.99 -3.98 34.93
N GLU A 303 -16.60 -2.79 35.01
CA GLU A 303 -16.81 -1.90 33.82
C GLU A 303 -15.53 -1.69 33.00
N LYS A 304 -14.39 -1.46 33.69
CA LYS A 304 -13.10 -1.27 32.98
C LYS A 304 -12.59 -2.55 32.32
N GLU A 305 -12.94 -3.71 32.81
CA GLU A 305 -12.54 -5.00 32.24
C GLU A 305 -13.35 -5.32 30.98
N ILE A 306 -14.59 -4.87 30.90
CA ILE A 306 -15.47 -5.09 29.74
C ILE A 306 -14.91 -4.45 28.47
N GLU A 307 -14.24 -3.32 28.56
CA GLU A 307 -13.57 -2.71 27.40
C GLU A 307 -12.52 -3.66 26.75
N LYS A 308 -11.96 -4.59 27.53
CA LYS A 308 -11.02 -5.60 27.00
C LYS A 308 -11.75 -6.72 26.24
N PHE A 309 -13.02 -6.97 26.54
CA PHE A 309 -13.84 -8.00 25.89
C PHE A 309 -14.55 -7.48 24.66
N LYS A 310 -14.70 -6.16 24.49
CA LYS A 310 -15.32 -5.59 23.31
C LYS A 310 -14.58 -6.01 22.03
N GLY A 311 -15.34 -6.38 21.04
CA GLY A 311 -14.82 -6.73 19.73
C GLY A 311 -14.04 -5.56 19.11
N ARG A 312 -13.03 -5.87 18.30
CA ARG A 312 -12.20 -4.86 17.62
C ARG A 312 -12.29 -5.10 16.12
N PRO A 313 -13.19 -4.41 15.41
CA PRO A 313 -13.27 -4.50 13.97
C PRO A 313 -11.95 -4.10 13.30
N ASP A 314 -11.56 -4.83 12.26
CA ASP A 314 -10.30 -4.54 11.53
C ASP A 314 -10.36 -3.14 10.92
N ILE A 315 -11.44 -2.81 10.22
CA ILE A 315 -11.66 -1.47 9.64
C ILE A 315 -13.12 -1.07 9.83
N SER A 316 -13.37 0.19 10.19
CA SER A 316 -14.73 0.72 10.21
C SER A 316 -14.81 2.09 9.54
N LEU A 317 -15.95 2.34 8.90
CA LEU A 317 -16.32 3.64 8.32
C LEU A 317 -17.60 4.12 9.00
N ILE A 318 -17.58 5.37 9.45
CA ILE A 318 -18.68 5.96 10.20
C ILE A 318 -19.04 7.30 9.54
N ASN A 319 -20.25 7.37 8.99
CA ASN A 319 -20.85 8.58 8.40
C ASN A 319 -22.36 8.52 8.50
N GLY A 320 -22.93 8.79 9.67
CA GLY A 320 -24.37 8.53 9.90
C GLY A 320 -24.76 7.06 9.75
N LYS A 321 -24.06 6.32 8.88
CA LYS A 321 -24.08 4.86 8.77
C LYS A 321 -22.81 4.27 9.36
N ARG A 322 -22.92 3.05 9.89
CA ARG A 322 -21.82 2.27 10.47
C ARG A 322 -21.52 1.08 9.57
N ILE A 323 -20.33 1.07 8.98
CA ILE A 323 -19.87 0.01 8.09
C ILE A 323 -18.63 -0.62 8.72
N ILE A 324 -18.65 -1.92 8.95
CA ILE A 324 -17.57 -2.70 9.55
C ILE A 324 -17.00 -3.66 8.50
N PHE A 325 -15.68 -3.73 8.40
CA PHE A 325 -14.96 -4.73 7.62
C PHE A 325 -14.20 -5.66 8.56
N GLU A 326 -14.39 -6.96 8.40
CA GLU A 326 -13.57 -8.01 9.00
C GLU A 326 -12.76 -8.68 7.89
N CYS A 327 -11.44 -8.69 8.04
CA CYS A 327 -10.49 -9.17 7.05
C CYS A 327 -9.90 -10.52 7.48
N LYS A 328 -10.03 -11.54 6.64
CA LYS A 328 -9.47 -12.87 6.89
C LYS A 328 -8.51 -13.28 5.79
N TYR A 329 -7.21 -13.19 6.02
CA TYR A 329 -6.22 -13.65 5.06
C TYR A 329 -5.93 -15.13 5.26
N SER A 330 -6.84 -15.94 4.77
CA SER A 330 -6.73 -17.40 4.81
C SER A 330 -7.42 -18.03 3.60
N SER A 331 -6.90 -19.16 3.17
CA SER A 331 -7.53 -20.04 2.18
C SER A 331 -8.19 -21.27 2.83
N LEU A 332 -8.20 -21.35 4.16
CA LEU A 332 -8.81 -22.43 4.92
C LEU A 332 -10.24 -22.09 5.32
N PRO A 333 -11.22 -22.97 5.08
CA PRO A 333 -12.63 -22.74 5.42
C PRO A 333 -12.85 -22.38 6.89
N SER A 334 -12.22 -23.09 7.81
CA SER A 334 -12.38 -22.88 9.27
C SER A 334 -12.04 -21.46 9.74
N TYR A 335 -11.05 -20.80 9.12
CA TYR A 335 -10.74 -19.40 9.42
C TYR A 335 -11.81 -18.44 8.91
N ILE A 336 -12.44 -18.75 7.78
CA ILE A 336 -13.54 -17.94 7.24
C ILE A 336 -14.79 -18.15 8.07
N THR A 337 -15.04 -19.39 8.54
CA THR A 337 -16.09 -19.71 9.51
C THR A 337 -15.92 -18.88 10.79
N GLN A 338 -14.70 -18.78 11.34
CA GLN A 338 -14.43 -17.88 12.47
C GLN A 338 -14.70 -16.41 12.15
N GLY A 339 -14.39 -15.97 10.92
CA GLY A 339 -14.72 -14.63 10.43
C GLY A 339 -16.22 -14.39 10.43
N ARG A 340 -17.02 -15.37 10.00
CA ARG A 340 -18.50 -15.34 10.05
C ARG A 340 -18.98 -15.12 11.48
N PHE A 341 -18.46 -15.87 12.46
CA PHE A 341 -18.84 -15.69 13.86
C PHE A 341 -18.52 -14.30 14.38
N LYS A 342 -17.36 -13.74 14.05
CA LYS A 342 -17.01 -12.36 14.41
C LYS A 342 -17.97 -11.34 13.78
N VAL A 343 -18.31 -11.52 12.51
CA VAL A 343 -19.31 -10.66 11.82
C VAL A 343 -20.63 -10.67 12.56
N MET A 344 -21.12 -11.84 12.96
CA MET A 344 -22.37 -11.96 13.72
C MET A 344 -22.25 -11.34 15.13
N ALA A 345 -21.11 -11.48 15.78
CA ALA A 345 -20.85 -10.81 17.05
C ALA A 345 -20.88 -9.28 16.91
N TYR A 346 -20.25 -8.72 15.88
CA TYR A 346 -20.31 -7.28 15.61
C TYR A 346 -21.72 -6.78 15.28
N MET A 347 -22.52 -7.59 14.57
CA MET A 347 -23.93 -7.28 14.30
C MET A 347 -24.73 -7.10 15.59
N TYR A 348 -24.40 -7.88 16.61
CA TYR A 348 -25.03 -7.80 17.94
C TYR A 348 -24.44 -6.67 18.80
N GLU A 349 -23.10 -6.57 18.86
CA GLU A 349 -22.41 -5.67 19.76
C GLU A 349 -22.46 -4.20 19.32
N TYR A 350 -22.29 -3.94 18.03
CA TYR A 350 -22.18 -2.58 17.49
C TYR A 350 -23.39 -2.13 16.65
N GLU A 351 -24.32 -3.04 16.39
CA GLU A 351 -25.50 -2.79 15.55
C GLU A 351 -25.19 -2.01 14.28
N PRO A 352 -24.17 -2.38 13.50
CA PRO A 352 -23.81 -1.68 12.29
C PRO A 352 -24.93 -1.77 11.25
N ASP A 353 -24.96 -0.83 10.31
CA ASP A 353 -25.86 -0.91 9.16
C ASP A 353 -25.42 -1.98 8.18
N VAL A 354 -24.09 -2.10 8.04
CA VAL A 354 -23.45 -3.03 7.11
C VAL A 354 -22.19 -3.66 7.73
N VAL A 355 -22.03 -4.96 7.55
CA VAL A 355 -20.76 -5.66 7.82
C VAL A 355 -20.26 -6.34 6.55
N VAL A 356 -18.98 -6.29 6.31
CA VAL A 356 -18.30 -6.89 5.14
C VAL A 356 -17.25 -7.87 5.63
N LEU A 357 -17.44 -9.17 5.37
CA LEU A 357 -16.41 -10.18 5.54
C LEU A 357 -15.57 -10.25 4.26
N VAL A 358 -14.28 -10.04 4.38
CA VAL A 358 -13.36 -9.98 3.25
C VAL A 358 -12.29 -11.06 3.39
N TYR A 359 -12.08 -11.84 2.32
CA TYR A 359 -11.02 -12.87 2.28
C TYR A 359 -10.50 -13.07 0.85
N PRO A 360 -9.34 -13.75 0.65
CA PRO A 360 -8.74 -13.85 -0.69
C PRO A 360 -9.34 -14.98 -1.56
N GLY A 361 -10.30 -15.72 -1.06
CA GLY A 361 -10.85 -16.93 -1.69
C GLY A 361 -10.19 -18.21 -1.19
N LEU A 362 -10.94 -19.30 -1.15
CA LEU A 362 -10.46 -20.60 -0.72
C LEU A 362 -9.56 -21.24 -1.79
N GLU A 363 -8.71 -22.18 -1.36
CA GLU A 363 -7.97 -23.07 -2.27
C GLU A 363 -8.93 -24.05 -2.99
N THR A 364 -8.57 -24.44 -4.20
CA THR A 364 -9.39 -25.34 -5.03
C THR A 364 -9.61 -26.73 -4.41
N LYS A 365 -8.72 -27.13 -3.50
CA LYS A 365 -8.77 -28.42 -2.78
C LYS A 365 -9.05 -28.26 -1.30
N ALA A 366 -9.72 -27.15 -0.90
CA ALA A 366 -10.10 -26.95 0.48
C ALA A 366 -11.00 -28.10 0.96
N ARG A 367 -10.68 -28.68 2.11
CA ARG A 367 -11.46 -29.73 2.74
C ARG A 367 -12.19 -29.15 3.95
N PRO A 368 -13.45 -29.50 4.15
CA PRO A 368 -14.18 -29.10 5.35
C PRO A 368 -13.75 -29.97 6.53
N ASP A 369 -13.67 -29.36 7.70
CA ASP A 369 -13.52 -30.06 8.98
C ASP A 369 -14.89 -30.20 9.68
N THR A 370 -15.83 -29.34 9.32
CA THR A 370 -17.18 -29.25 9.91
C THR A 370 -18.23 -28.94 8.86
N SER A 371 -19.53 -29.13 9.18
CA SER A 371 -20.64 -28.72 8.32
C SER A 371 -20.66 -27.20 8.04
N ASP A 372 -20.22 -26.38 8.99
CA ASP A 372 -20.06 -24.94 8.79
C ASP A 372 -19.00 -24.63 7.73
N ASP A 373 -17.94 -25.40 7.65
CA ASP A 373 -16.90 -25.27 6.63
C ASP A 373 -17.40 -25.70 5.24
N GLU A 374 -18.28 -26.71 5.17
CA GLU A 374 -18.96 -27.09 3.90
C GLU A 374 -19.78 -25.94 3.36
N ALA A 375 -20.55 -25.28 4.23
CA ALA A 375 -21.33 -24.12 3.85
C ALA A 375 -20.47 -22.94 3.36
N ILE A 376 -19.29 -22.75 3.91
CA ILE A 376 -18.33 -21.75 3.43
C ILE A 376 -17.74 -22.11 2.07
N ILE A 377 -17.46 -23.40 1.82
CA ILE A 377 -16.95 -23.87 0.52
C ILE A 377 -18.00 -23.65 -0.58
N ASP A 378 -19.26 -23.99 -0.32
CA ASP A 378 -20.37 -23.71 -1.25
C ASP A 378 -20.51 -22.23 -1.53
N LEU A 379 -20.50 -21.40 -0.47
CA LEU A 379 -20.58 -19.96 -0.57
C LEU A 379 -19.42 -19.36 -1.41
N ASP A 380 -18.19 -19.83 -1.18
CA ASP A 380 -16.99 -19.40 -1.95
C ASP A 380 -17.17 -19.69 -3.44
N SER A 381 -17.65 -20.88 -3.77
CA SER A 381 -17.91 -21.31 -5.16
C SER A 381 -18.96 -20.42 -5.83
N ARG A 382 -20.04 -20.09 -5.14
CA ARG A 382 -21.09 -19.19 -5.64
C ARG A 382 -20.56 -17.76 -5.83
N ILE A 383 -19.74 -17.26 -4.92
CA ILE A 383 -19.15 -15.92 -5.01
C ILE A 383 -18.17 -15.85 -6.19
N LYS A 384 -17.32 -16.88 -6.40
CA LYS A 384 -16.39 -16.94 -7.54
C LYS A 384 -17.12 -16.96 -8.89
N GLY A 385 -18.25 -17.63 -8.97
CA GLY A 385 -19.08 -17.70 -10.17
C GLY A 385 -19.92 -16.45 -10.47
N ASN A 386 -19.89 -15.44 -9.61
CA ASN A 386 -20.68 -14.24 -9.71
C ASN A 386 -19.78 -12.97 -9.67
N LYS A 387 -20.26 -11.90 -9.06
CA LYS A 387 -19.61 -10.58 -8.92
C LYS A 387 -18.44 -10.54 -7.93
N ARG A 388 -18.01 -11.69 -7.40
CA ARG A 388 -17.04 -11.87 -6.33
C ARG A 388 -17.46 -11.31 -4.97
N TYR A 389 -18.73 -11.05 -4.81
CA TYR A 389 -19.37 -10.80 -3.53
C TYR A 389 -20.84 -11.24 -3.58
N ILE A 390 -21.39 -11.47 -2.40
CA ILE A 390 -22.81 -11.74 -2.17
C ILE A 390 -23.28 -10.94 -0.95
N ASP A 391 -24.54 -10.52 -0.92
CA ASP A 391 -25.14 -9.87 0.22
C ASP A 391 -26.22 -10.74 0.85
N PHE A 392 -26.29 -10.67 2.17
CA PHE A 392 -27.35 -11.24 2.99
C PHE A 392 -28.04 -10.12 3.74
N ARG A 393 -29.37 -10.22 3.84
CA ARG A 393 -30.20 -9.28 4.60
C ARG A 393 -30.79 -9.98 5.81
N PHE A 394 -30.55 -9.42 6.96
CA PHE A 394 -31.06 -9.94 8.23
C PHE A 394 -32.04 -8.93 8.83
N ARG A 395 -33.16 -9.44 9.32
CA ARG A 395 -34.09 -8.62 10.09
C ARG A 395 -33.82 -8.84 11.57
N THR A 396 -33.52 -7.78 12.30
CA THR A 396 -33.37 -7.82 13.76
C THR A 396 -34.73 -8.04 14.44
N LYS A 397 -34.72 -8.43 15.72
CA LYS A 397 -36.00 -8.54 16.51
C LYS A 397 -36.74 -7.19 16.56
N GLY A 398 -36.03 -6.07 16.54
CA GLY A 398 -36.61 -4.72 16.47
C GLY A 398 -37.05 -4.27 15.08
N GLY A 399 -37.05 -5.17 14.07
CA GLY A 399 -37.54 -4.90 12.72
C GLY A 399 -36.54 -4.23 11.77
N ALA A 400 -35.39 -3.77 12.25
CA ALA A 400 -34.38 -3.14 11.40
C ALA A 400 -33.74 -4.17 10.45
N ILE A 401 -33.53 -3.76 9.19
CA ILE A 401 -32.84 -4.59 8.18
C ILE A 401 -31.35 -4.24 8.20
N LYS A 402 -30.52 -5.24 8.42
CA LYS A 402 -29.06 -5.17 8.40
C LYS A 402 -28.52 -5.94 7.21
N LYS A 403 -27.42 -5.49 6.63
CA LYS A 403 -26.76 -6.15 5.50
C LYS A 403 -25.41 -6.74 5.92
N VAL A 404 -25.13 -7.95 5.43
CA VAL A 404 -23.81 -8.58 5.50
C VAL A 404 -23.36 -8.90 4.09
N TYR A 405 -22.20 -8.38 3.72
CA TYR A 405 -21.51 -8.76 2.48
C TYR A 405 -20.42 -9.77 2.78
N VAL A 406 -20.27 -10.76 1.92
CA VAL A 406 -19.13 -11.66 1.89
C VAL A 406 -18.44 -11.45 0.55
N ALA A 407 -17.16 -11.04 0.58
CA ALA A 407 -16.44 -10.60 -0.60
C ALA A 407 -15.07 -11.26 -0.74
N ILE A 408 -14.72 -11.64 -1.97
CA ILE A 408 -13.42 -12.20 -2.32
C ILE A 408 -12.54 -11.09 -2.94
N LEU A 409 -11.48 -10.72 -2.23
CA LEU A 409 -10.46 -9.79 -2.68
C LEU A 409 -9.10 -10.50 -2.78
N ASP A 410 -8.83 -11.10 -3.93
CA ASP A 410 -7.60 -11.85 -4.17
C ASP A 410 -6.50 -10.96 -4.75
N PRO A 411 -5.38 -10.72 -4.02
CA PRO A 411 -4.28 -9.88 -4.52
C PRO A 411 -3.67 -10.37 -5.83
N GLU A 412 -3.75 -11.67 -6.17
CA GLU A 412 -3.25 -12.21 -7.43
C GLU A 412 -4.03 -11.71 -8.65
N LEU A 413 -5.31 -11.40 -8.49
CA LEU A 413 -6.18 -10.96 -9.57
C LEU A 413 -6.05 -9.48 -9.89
N GLU A 414 -5.27 -8.75 -9.12
CA GLU A 414 -5.00 -7.35 -9.41
C GLU A 414 -3.88 -7.23 -10.45
N PRO A 415 -4.14 -6.67 -11.64
CA PRO A 415 -3.13 -6.58 -12.69
C PRO A 415 -1.94 -5.71 -12.27
N GLU A 416 -0.77 -5.97 -12.82
CA GLU A 416 0.43 -5.16 -12.58
C GLU A 416 0.37 -3.77 -13.24
N GLY A 417 -0.57 -3.56 -14.16
CA GLY A 417 -0.76 -2.35 -14.96
C GLY A 417 -1.74 -1.34 -14.41
N GLU A 418 -2.35 -0.59 -15.32
CA GLU A 418 -3.24 0.52 -15.00
C GLU A 418 -4.56 0.08 -14.34
N GLU A 419 -5.14 1.03 -13.66
CA GLU A 419 -6.21 0.95 -12.68
C GLU A 419 -7.58 0.49 -13.21
N LYS A 420 -7.81 0.45 -14.52
CA LYS A 420 -9.15 0.25 -15.09
C LYS A 420 -9.73 -1.14 -14.84
N ASP A 421 -8.86 -2.15 -14.75
CA ASP A 421 -9.26 -3.56 -14.69
C ASP A 421 -9.03 -4.22 -13.32
N ASN A 422 -8.90 -3.43 -12.26
CA ASN A 422 -8.71 -3.97 -10.91
C ASN A 422 -10.03 -4.51 -10.36
N VAL A 423 -10.21 -5.83 -10.47
CA VAL A 423 -11.40 -6.56 -10.03
C VAL A 423 -11.69 -6.32 -8.53
N ASN A 424 -10.65 -6.36 -7.68
CA ASN A 424 -10.82 -6.16 -6.24
C ASN A 424 -11.29 -4.74 -5.91
N PHE A 425 -10.79 -3.74 -6.65
CA PHE A 425 -11.28 -2.38 -6.51
C PHE A 425 -12.74 -2.25 -6.94
N GLN A 426 -13.16 -2.93 -8.01
CA GLN A 426 -14.57 -2.90 -8.46
C GLN A 426 -15.50 -3.55 -7.43
N VAL A 427 -15.06 -4.62 -6.75
CA VAL A 427 -15.83 -5.23 -5.65
C VAL A 427 -16.04 -4.22 -4.52
N ILE A 428 -14.97 -3.58 -4.02
CA ILE A 428 -15.08 -2.55 -2.98
C ILE A 428 -15.94 -1.37 -3.45
N LYS A 429 -15.76 -0.93 -4.70
CA LYS A 429 -16.55 0.15 -5.29
C LYS A 429 -18.04 -0.22 -5.30
N SER A 430 -18.40 -1.40 -5.77
CA SER A 430 -19.80 -1.82 -5.84
C SER A 430 -20.46 -1.86 -4.47
N ILE A 431 -19.77 -2.42 -3.46
CA ILE A 431 -20.26 -2.48 -2.08
C ILE A 431 -20.44 -1.07 -1.50
N LEU A 432 -19.43 -0.21 -1.62
CA LEU A 432 -19.47 1.12 -1.04
C LEU A 432 -20.42 2.07 -1.79
N ASP A 433 -20.56 1.95 -3.11
CA ASP A 433 -21.56 2.71 -3.87
C ASP A 433 -22.98 2.39 -3.39
N GLU A 434 -23.30 1.11 -3.17
CA GLU A 434 -24.62 0.69 -2.69
C GLU A 434 -24.93 1.20 -1.27
N VAL A 435 -23.88 1.32 -0.43
CA VAL A 435 -24.07 1.70 0.97
C VAL A 435 -24.00 3.21 1.18
N LEU A 436 -23.07 3.90 0.53
CA LEU A 436 -22.80 5.33 0.76
C LEU A 436 -23.62 6.24 -0.16
N LYS A 437 -23.94 5.80 -1.38
CA LYS A 437 -24.75 6.61 -2.28
C LYS A 437 -26.22 6.37 -1.95
N PRO A 438 -27.01 7.43 -1.67
CA PRO A 438 -28.45 7.27 -1.54
C PRO A 438 -29.00 6.70 -2.85
N HIS A 439 -29.85 5.68 -2.76
CA HIS A 439 -30.62 5.26 -3.92
C HIS A 439 -31.37 6.50 -4.42
N GLN A 440 -31.06 6.96 -5.62
CA GLN A 440 -31.93 7.87 -6.35
C GLN A 440 -33.17 7.04 -6.66
N SER A 441 -34.13 7.13 -5.75
CA SER A 441 -35.49 6.60 -5.95
C SER A 441 -36.31 7.56 -6.81
#